data_1f66e60fad227e1126652a1e49c3c135
#
_entry.id   1f66e60fad227e1126652a1e49c3c135
#
_cell.length_a   1.000
_cell.length_b   1.000
_cell.length_c   1.000
_cell.angle_alpha   90.00
_cell.angle_beta   90.00
_cell.angle_gamma   90.00
#
_symmetry.space_group_name_H-M   'P 1'
#
loop_
_entity.id
_entity.type
_entity.pdbx_description
1 polymer ?
#
loop_
_entity_poly.entity_id
_entity_poly.type
_entity_poly.pdbx_seq_one_letter_code
_entity_poly.pdbx_strand_id
1 'polypeptide(L)'
;IPYKEYITDFAKDNAKLTGTEKDNLKYAHEEADKFLKESSGVVNYLVKEFEMKKNAQLHARTTISKTGIIDPLKLHSYKFAEDIFKKISSIPNQKNHGMIFLLDWSGSMQRHIMPTTEQLLNLVMFCRKINIPFSVYKFVNNSEFDTHGKNTNHPKAPFVLTDKTPQCDQSTRLVQLFTHKQSKSDFKRSAQNIYRSAMYFGGYYDWRNPDHIRVPSIHAKYYMSSTPLNESLIAMDTILAKFKSDYKTDKVALVTLTDGSANSVSTKKGSRMAIKLGNKYHLCEYRWRDEKKDLTYHLLEYLKKKYRLQTIGFFLVKKYQELRYSFHVPYKKEALARSMFNKNKFIPDYSTGYDVYFYV
;
A
#
# COMPACT_ATOMS: atom_id res chain seq x y z
N ILE A 1 -3.01 -14.27 -3.76
CA ILE A 1 -1.93 -15.16 -3.29
C ILE A 1 -1.60 -14.80 -1.85
N PRO A 2 -1.82 -15.68 -0.88
CA PRO A 2 -1.47 -15.43 0.52
C PRO A 2 0.06 -15.42 0.72
N TYR A 3 0.52 -14.70 1.75
CA TYR A 3 1.96 -14.56 2.03
C TYR A 3 2.68 -15.90 2.30
N LYS A 4 1.98 -16.90 2.83
CA LYS A 4 2.57 -18.23 3.06
C LYS A 4 2.94 -18.90 1.75
N GLU A 5 2.10 -18.81 0.73
CA GLU A 5 2.40 -19.32 -0.61
C GLU A 5 3.58 -18.57 -1.22
N TYR A 6 3.59 -17.22 -1.12
CA TYR A 6 4.71 -16.39 -1.57
C TYR A 6 6.06 -16.83 -0.96
N ILE A 7 6.11 -17.02 0.37
CA ILE A 7 7.32 -17.49 1.06
C ILE A 7 7.71 -18.91 0.60
N THR A 8 6.71 -19.78 0.43
CA THR A 8 6.94 -21.20 0.04
C THR A 8 7.50 -21.31 -1.37
N ASP A 9 6.98 -20.51 -2.30
CA ASP A 9 7.46 -20.53 -3.69
C ASP A 9 8.93 -20.07 -3.77
N PHE A 10 9.25 -18.98 -3.07
CA PHE A 10 10.66 -18.54 -2.98
C PHE A 10 11.56 -19.60 -2.35
N ALA A 11 11.09 -20.30 -1.31
CA ALA A 11 11.86 -21.37 -0.68
C ALA A 11 12.10 -22.54 -1.64
N LYS A 12 11.08 -22.92 -2.44
CA LYS A 12 11.22 -23.96 -3.47
C LYS A 12 12.21 -23.56 -4.56
N ASP A 13 12.18 -22.33 -5.02
CA ASP A 13 13.12 -21.85 -6.04
C ASP A 13 14.53 -21.75 -5.47
N ASN A 14 14.69 -21.26 -4.24
CA ASN A 14 15.98 -21.20 -3.57
C ASN A 14 16.63 -22.58 -3.39
N ALA A 15 15.84 -23.63 -3.19
CA ALA A 15 16.33 -24.99 -3.06
C ALA A 15 16.97 -25.55 -4.35
N LYS A 16 16.61 -24.97 -5.51
CA LYS A 16 17.14 -25.37 -6.84
C LYS A 16 18.46 -24.68 -7.18
N LEU A 17 18.82 -23.60 -6.48
CA LEU A 17 20.02 -22.81 -6.74
C LEU A 17 21.27 -23.63 -6.43
N THR A 18 22.35 -23.40 -7.18
CA THR A 18 23.64 -24.09 -7.03
C THR A 18 24.80 -23.12 -7.12
N GLY A 19 25.95 -23.50 -6.61
CA GLY A 19 27.22 -22.73 -6.73
C GLY A 19 27.07 -21.26 -6.42
N THR A 20 27.56 -20.41 -7.31
CA THR A 20 27.55 -18.93 -7.19
C THR A 20 26.15 -18.33 -6.98
N GLU A 21 25.09 -18.99 -7.47
CA GLU A 21 23.73 -18.49 -7.24
C GLU A 21 23.34 -18.53 -5.76
N LYS A 22 23.79 -19.55 -5.02
CA LYS A 22 23.60 -19.63 -3.54
C LYS A 22 24.32 -18.51 -2.83
N ASP A 23 25.56 -18.21 -3.25
CA ASP A 23 26.34 -17.14 -2.65
C ASP A 23 25.70 -15.78 -2.92
N ASN A 24 25.22 -15.57 -4.14
CA ASN A 24 24.52 -14.35 -4.52
C ASN A 24 23.15 -14.22 -3.79
N LEU A 25 22.46 -15.33 -3.54
CA LEU A 25 21.25 -15.32 -2.71
C LEU A 25 21.59 -14.95 -1.26
N LYS A 26 22.66 -15.51 -0.72
CA LYS A 26 23.13 -15.19 0.64
C LYS A 26 23.44 -13.70 0.75
N TYR A 27 24.18 -13.14 -0.21
CA TYR A 27 24.46 -11.72 -0.27
C TYR A 27 23.17 -10.86 -0.29
N ALA A 28 22.19 -11.22 -1.13
CA ALA A 28 20.92 -10.49 -1.18
C ALA A 28 20.16 -10.52 0.15
N HIS A 29 20.21 -11.64 0.86
CA HIS A 29 19.61 -11.77 2.19
C HIS A 29 20.38 -10.98 3.26
N GLU A 30 21.70 -10.93 3.19
CA GLU A 30 22.55 -10.14 4.09
C GLU A 30 22.31 -8.64 3.90
N GLU A 31 22.19 -8.16 2.66
CA GLU A 31 21.83 -6.77 2.38
C GLU A 31 20.44 -6.42 2.90
N ALA A 32 19.45 -7.31 2.74
CA ALA A 32 18.12 -7.12 3.33
C ALA A 32 18.17 -7.05 4.87
N ASP A 33 18.93 -7.93 5.51
CA ASP A 33 19.08 -7.95 6.97
C ASP A 33 19.83 -6.71 7.49
N LYS A 34 20.84 -6.25 6.76
CA LYS A 34 21.58 -5.02 7.04
C LYS A 34 20.64 -3.81 6.96
N PHE A 35 19.86 -3.69 5.87
CA PHE A 35 18.85 -2.64 5.73
C PHE A 35 17.85 -2.63 6.89
N LEU A 36 17.28 -3.78 7.24
CA LEU A 36 16.33 -3.90 8.36
C LEU A 36 16.94 -3.46 9.70
N LYS A 37 18.22 -3.75 9.92
CA LYS A 37 18.96 -3.34 11.11
C LYS A 37 19.19 -1.82 11.14
N GLU A 38 19.69 -1.25 10.06
CA GLU A 38 19.95 0.19 9.92
C GLU A 38 18.66 1.01 10.03
N SER A 39 17.60 0.56 9.37
CA SER A 39 16.27 1.18 9.42
C SER A 39 15.65 1.20 10.82
N SER A 40 16.10 0.35 11.72
CA SER A 40 15.53 0.29 13.08
C SER A 40 15.65 1.61 13.84
N GLY A 41 16.70 2.38 13.59
CA GLY A 41 16.89 3.72 14.17
C GLY A 41 15.82 4.71 13.71
N VAL A 42 15.60 4.80 12.40
CA VAL A 42 14.57 5.66 11.78
C VAL A 42 13.18 5.27 12.27
N VAL A 43 12.89 3.96 12.29
CA VAL A 43 11.61 3.45 12.77
C VAL A 43 11.40 3.77 14.24
N ASN A 44 12.42 3.67 15.10
CA ASN A 44 12.33 4.04 16.52
C ASN A 44 12.00 5.53 16.70
N TYR A 45 12.64 6.39 15.90
CA TYR A 45 12.33 7.81 15.90
C TYR A 45 10.87 8.08 15.52
N LEU A 46 10.38 7.47 14.44
CA LEU A 46 8.98 7.59 14.02
C LEU A 46 8.00 7.10 15.09
N VAL A 47 8.31 6.00 15.76
CA VAL A 47 7.50 5.47 16.88
C VAL A 47 7.43 6.48 17.99
N LYS A 48 8.56 7.05 18.42
CA LYS A 48 8.63 8.06 19.48
C LYS A 48 7.79 9.29 19.14
N GLU A 49 7.94 9.82 17.93
CA GLU A 49 7.15 10.95 17.44
C GLU A 49 5.65 10.67 17.42
N PHE A 50 5.28 9.47 16.96
CA PHE A 50 3.88 9.05 16.94
C PHE A 50 3.30 8.94 18.35
N GLU A 51 4.01 8.30 19.29
CA GLU A 51 3.55 8.14 20.67
C GLU A 51 3.42 9.51 21.37
N MET A 52 4.37 10.42 21.16
CA MET A 52 4.28 11.77 21.70
C MET A 52 3.02 12.51 21.19
N LYS A 53 2.77 12.47 19.88
CA LYS A 53 1.58 13.08 19.27
C LYS A 53 0.29 12.41 19.74
N LYS A 54 0.28 11.09 19.84
CA LYS A 54 -0.86 10.30 20.34
C LYS A 54 -1.18 10.70 21.79
N ASN A 55 -0.18 10.78 22.66
CA ASN A 55 -0.35 11.13 24.06
C ASN A 55 -0.81 12.58 24.21
N ALA A 56 -0.24 13.52 23.44
CA ALA A 56 -0.70 14.91 23.43
C ALA A 56 -2.18 15.04 23.01
N GLN A 57 -2.59 14.30 21.98
CA GLN A 57 -4.00 14.27 21.55
C GLN A 57 -4.92 13.62 22.59
N LEU A 58 -4.47 12.55 23.26
CA LEU A 58 -5.22 11.93 24.34
C LEU A 58 -5.41 12.91 25.50
N HIS A 59 -4.34 13.61 25.88
CA HIS A 59 -4.37 14.62 26.94
C HIS A 59 -5.34 15.77 26.60
N ALA A 60 -5.29 16.26 25.37
CA ALA A 60 -6.20 17.32 24.89
C ALA A 60 -7.67 16.87 24.82
N ARG A 61 -7.95 15.56 24.71
CA ARG A 61 -9.32 15.00 24.69
C ARG A 61 -9.80 14.48 26.03
N THR A 62 -8.92 14.47 27.04
CA THR A 62 -9.28 14.01 28.39
C THR A 62 -10.19 15.02 29.03
N THR A 63 -11.43 14.65 29.28
CA THR A 63 -12.36 15.47 30.08
C THR A 63 -12.29 15.03 31.51
N ILE A 64 -12.04 15.99 32.38
CA ILE A 64 -12.11 15.81 33.83
C ILE A 64 -13.52 16.15 34.27
N SER A 65 -14.31 15.15 34.66
CA SER A 65 -15.64 15.39 35.22
C SER A 65 -15.64 15.21 36.74
N LYS A 66 -16.35 16.07 37.40
CA LYS A 66 -16.65 15.87 38.84
C LYS A 66 -17.63 14.72 38.96
N THR A 67 -17.30 13.70 39.73
CA THR A 67 -18.26 12.68 40.11
C THR A 67 -19.14 13.16 41.23
N GLY A 68 -20.38 12.75 41.32
CA GLY A 68 -21.21 13.09 42.49
C GLY A 68 -20.73 12.44 43.82
N ILE A 69 -19.55 11.78 43.82
CA ILE A 69 -18.99 11.09 44.97
C ILE A 69 -18.00 11.98 45.68
N ILE A 70 -18.23 12.20 46.99
CA ILE A 70 -17.34 13.00 47.82
C ILE A 70 -15.98 12.32 48.00
N ASP A 71 -14.90 13.09 47.91
CA ASP A 71 -13.56 12.65 48.24
C ASP A 71 -13.31 12.82 49.74
N PRO A 72 -13.21 11.74 50.53
CA PRO A 72 -13.03 11.85 51.99
C PRO A 72 -11.79 12.63 52.40
N LEU A 73 -10.73 12.57 51.55
CA LEU A 73 -9.46 13.28 51.81
C LEU A 73 -9.58 14.79 51.64
N LYS A 74 -10.58 15.26 50.90
CA LYS A 74 -10.84 16.66 50.65
C LYS A 74 -11.99 17.23 51.49
N LEU A 75 -12.63 16.39 52.26
CA LEU A 75 -13.81 16.81 53.05
C LEU A 75 -13.48 17.89 54.06
N HIS A 76 -12.25 17.95 54.58
CA HIS A 76 -11.82 18.98 55.53
C HIS A 76 -11.83 20.39 54.93
N SER A 77 -11.75 20.51 53.60
CA SER A 77 -11.71 21.81 52.91
C SER A 77 -13.08 22.28 52.40
N TYR A 78 -14.19 21.60 52.76
CA TYR A 78 -15.53 21.90 52.19
C TYR A 78 -16.02 23.34 52.38
N LYS A 79 -15.53 24.03 53.39
CA LYS A 79 -15.89 25.44 53.64
C LYS A 79 -15.18 26.43 52.76
N PHE A 80 -14.05 26.03 52.12
CA PHE A 80 -13.16 26.91 51.41
C PHE A 80 -12.89 26.51 50.00
N ALA A 81 -13.27 25.28 49.60
CA ALA A 81 -13.03 24.72 48.28
C ALA A 81 -14.28 24.04 47.70
N GLU A 82 -14.67 24.40 46.48
CA GLU A 82 -15.76 23.79 45.76
C GLU A 82 -15.36 22.40 45.18
N ASP A 83 -14.10 21.98 45.28
CA ASP A 83 -13.52 20.79 44.66
C ASP A 83 -13.40 19.60 45.61
N ILE A 84 -14.53 19.28 46.28
CA ILE A 84 -14.63 18.19 47.27
C ILE A 84 -15.03 16.86 46.64
N PHE A 85 -15.30 16.83 45.32
CA PHE A 85 -15.73 15.61 44.62
C PHE A 85 -14.56 14.88 43.97
N LYS A 86 -14.60 13.54 43.96
CA LYS A 86 -13.69 12.73 43.19
C LYS A 86 -13.79 13.11 41.72
N LYS A 87 -12.66 13.27 41.07
CA LYS A 87 -12.56 13.53 39.63
C LYS A 87 -12.31 12.22 38.92
N ILE A 88 -13.05 11.96 37.83
CA ILE A 88 -12.78 10.87 36.91
C ILE A 88 -12.33 11.48 35.60
N SER A 89 -11.18 11.06 35.13
CA SER A 89 -10.75 11.34 33.77
C SER A 89 -11.34 10.30 32.83
N SER A 90 -12.18 10.71 31.90
CA SER A 90 -12.70 9.84 30.86
C SER A 90 -12.03 10.19 29.53
N ILE A 91 -11.52 9.18 28.86
CA ILE A 91 -10.98 9.32 27.50
C ILE A 91 -12.07 8.86 26.55
N PRO A 92 -12.58 9.73 25.65
CA PRO A 92 -13.56 9.32 24.66
C PRO A 92 -13.00 8.20 23.77
N ASN A 93 -13.86 7.28 23.33
CA ASN A 93 -13.57 6.08 22.55
C ASN A 93 -12.37 6.23 21.60
N GLN A 94 -11.33 5.45 21.84
CA GLN A 94 -10.21 5.33 20.93
C GLN A 94 -10.68 4.57 19.68
N LYS A 95 -10.61 5.25 18.53
CA LYS A 95 -10.91 4.59 17.25
C LYS A 95 -9.75 3.69 16.86
N ASN A 96 -10.03 2.43 16.61
CA ASN A 96 -9.05 1.49 16.09
C ASN A 96 -8.77 1.80 14.62
N HIS A 97 -7.52 2.12 14.32
CA HIS A 97 -7.06 2.38 12.96
C HIS A 97 -6.37 1.15 12.38
N GLY A 98 -6.58 0.90 11.09
CA GLY A 98 -5.84 -0.10 10.33
C GLY A 98 -5.25 0.51 9.07
N MET A 99 -4.25 -0.14 8.48
CA MET A 99 -3.59 0.30 7.25
C MET A 99 -3.51 -0.83 6.23
N ILE A 100 -3.86 -0.53 4.99
CA ILE A 100 -3.65 -1.43 3.86
C ILE A 100 -2.78 -0.71 2.84
N PHE A 101 -1.71 -1.38 2.41
CA PHE A 101 -0.81 -0.86 1.39
C PHE A 101 -1.00 -1.65 0.09
N LEU A 102 -1.15 -0.92 -1.01
CA LEU A 102 -1.14 -1.44 -2.37
C LEU A 102 0.14 -0.96 -3.07
N LEU A 103 1.01 -1.88 -3.40
CA LEU A 103 2.26 -1.63 -4.10
C LEU A 103 2.11 -2.00 -5.56
N ASP A 104 2.36 -1.04 -6.43
CA ASP A 104 2.50 -1.28 -7.85
C ASP A 104 3.76 -2.09 -8.14
N TRP A 105 3.59 -3.18 -8.88
CA TRP A 105 4.68 -4.04 -9.31
C TRP A 105 4.70 -4.13 -10.84
N SER A 106 4.51 -2.98 -11.50
CA SER A 106 4.57 -2.84 -12.96
C SER A 106 5.99 -2.59 -13.46
N GLY A 107 6.21 -2.79 -14.75
CA GLY A 107 7.52 -2.62 -15.37
C GLY A 107 8.07 -1.19 -15.26
N SER A 108 7.22 -0.17 -15.25
CA SER A 108 7.61 1.24 -15.08
C SER A 108 8.23 1.49 -13.70
N MET A 109 7.76 0.79 -12.67
CA MET A 109 8.29 0.87 -11.31
C MET A 109 9.74 0.43 -11.16
N GLN A 110 10.34 -0.22 -12.16
CA GLN A 110 11.71 -0.72 -12.10
C GLN A 110 12.71 0.34 -11.59
N ARG A 111 12.53 1.59 -12.00
CA ARG A 111 13.41 2.70 -11.59
C ARG A 111 13.23 3.16 -10.16
N HIS A 112 12.08 2.88 -9.56
CA HIS A 112 11.66 3.34 -8.23
C HIS A 112 11.55 2.21 -7.23
N ILE A 113 11.64 0.95 -7.70
CA ILE A 113 11.23 -0.21 -6.90
C ILE A 113 12.09 -0.42 -5.66
N MET A 114 13.39 -0.15 -5.74
CA MET A 114 14.29 -0.32 -4.60
C MET A 114 13.97 0.69 -3.48
N PRO A 115 14.03 2.02 -3.72
CA PRO A 115 13.68 3.01 -2.69
C PRO A 115 12.24 2.86 -2.20
N THR A 116 11.30 2.46 -3.07
CA THR A 116 9.91 2.23 -2.66
C THR A 116 9.80 1.03 -1.72
N THR A 117 10.53 -0.04 -2.00
CA THR A 117 10.56 -1.23 -1.13
C THR A 117 11.18 -0.89 0.23
N GLU A 118 12.22 -0.11 0.28
CA GLU A 118 12.86 0.36 1.51
C GLU A 118 11.89 1.20 2.36
N GLN A 119 11.21 2.16 1.75
CA GLN A 119 10.21 2.98 2.45
C GLN A 119 9.01 2.14 2.92
N LEU A 120 8.54 1.20 2.10
CA LEU A 120 7.48 0.27 2.48
C LEU A 120 7.90 -0.55 3.71
N LEU A 121 9.12 -1.09 3.74
CA LEU A 121 9.64 -1.85 4.88
C LEU A 121 9.71 -1.00 6.14
N ASN A 122 10.16 0.27 6.04
CA ASN A 122 10.16 1.21 7.16
C ASN A 122 8.73 1.42 7.72
N LEU A 123 7.75 1.64 6.85
CA LEU A 123 6.35 1.82 7.26
C LEU A 123 5.76 0.56 7.89
N VAL A 124 6.06 -0.60 7.34
CA VAL A 124 5.58 -1.89 7.87
C VAL A 124 6.20 -2.19 9.24
N MET A 125 7.51 -1.95 9.39
CA MET A 125 8.20 -2.07 10.69
C MET A 125 7.61 -1.10 11.72
N PHE A 126 7.32 0.13 11.31
CA PHE A 126 6.65 1.12 12.16
C PHE A 126 5.27 0.63 12.60
N CYS A 127 4.39 0.24 11.67
CA CYS A 127 3.05 -0.27 11.99
C CYS A 127 3.11 -1.46 12.95
N ARG A 128 4.08 -2.36 12.75
CA ARG A 128 4.30 -3.51 13.61
C ARG A 128 4.71 -3.11 15.03
N LYS A 129 5.60 -2.12 15.19
CA LYS A 129 6.06 -1.64 16.49
C LYS A 129 4.96 -0.95 17.30
N ILE A 130 4.15 -0.11 16.64
CA ILE A 130 3.04 0.58 17.31
C ILE A 130 1.76 -0.24 17.39
N ASN A 131 1.83 -1.50 16.96
CA ASN A 131 0.71 -2.46 17.01
C ASN A 131 -0.55 -2.00 16.25
N ILE A 132 -0.38 -1.28 15.14
CA ILE A 132 -1.47 -0.95 14.21
C ILE A 132 -1.69 -2.14 13.27
N PRO A 133 -2.92 -2.69 13.16
CA PRO A 133 -3.25 -3.72 12.18
C PRO A 133 -2.93 -3.25 10.75
N PHE A 134 -2.22 -4.07 10.00
CA PHE A 134 -1.87 -3.75 8.62
C PHE A 134 -1.86 -4.99 7.72
N SER A 135 -2.00 -4.76 6.42
CA SER A 135 -1.73 -5.72 5.35
C SER A 135 -1.10 -5.03 4.15
N VAL A 136 -0.19 -5.70 3.50
CA VAL A 136 0.51 -5.19 2.31
C VAL A 136 0.28 -6.14 1.17
N TYR A 137 -0.15 -5.60 0.06
CA TYR A 137 -0.36 -6.33 -1.19
C TYR A 137 0.45 -5.67 -2.30
N LYS A 138 1.12 -6.47 -3.13
CA LYS A 138 1.56 -6.03 -4.44
C LYS A 138 0.59 -6.53 -5.49
N PHE A 139 0.31 -5.71 -6.49
CA PHE A 139 -0.47 -6.13 -7.63
C PHE A 139 0.43 -6.32 -8.84
N VAL A 140 0.22 -7.43 -9.50
CA VAL A 140 0.95 -7.83 -10.70
C VAL A 140 -0.04 -8.33 -11.74
N ASN A 141 0.32 -8.16 -12.98
CA ASN A 141 -0.37 -8.78 -14.10
C ASN A 141 0.65 -9.62 -14.86
N ASN A 142 0.67 -10.90 -14.58
CA ASN A 142 1.61 -11.80 -15.21
C ASN A 142 0.91 -13.10 -15.66
N SER A 143 0.89 -13.34 -16.96
CA SER A 143 0.57 -14.63 -17.52
C SER A 143 1.75 -15.57 -17.25
N GLU A 144 1.51 -16.73 -16.65
CA GLU A 144 2.52 -17.76 -16.55
C GLU A 144 2.89 -18.23 -17.95
N PHE A 145 4.02 -17.72 -18.44
CA PHE A 145 4.69 -18.36 -19.58
C PHE A 145 5.58 -19.46 -18.99
N ASP A 146 5.51 -20.65 -19.60
CA ASP A 146 6.50 -21.66 -19.31
C ASP A 146 7.88 -21.18 -19.80
N THR A 147 8.93 -21.88 -19.39
CA THR A 147 10.31 -21.59 -19.80
C THR A 147 10.52 -21.67 -21.34
N HIS A 148 9.50 -22.08 -22.09
CA HIS A 148 9.49 -22.20 -23.54
C HIS A 148 8.53 -21.20 -24.23
N GLY A 149 8.00 -20.21 -23.49
CA GLY A 149 7.09 -19.19 -24.05
C GLY A 149 5.69 -19.71 -24.38
N LYS A 150 5.32 -20.91 -23.99
CA LYS A 150 3.94 -21.40 -24.11
C LYS A 150 3.12 -20.93 -22.92
N ASN A 151 1.98 -20.34 -23.22
CA ASN A 151 1.01 -19.87 -22.24
C ASN A 151 0.41 -21.10 -21.51
N THR A 152 0.98 -21.46 -20.37
CA THR A 152 0.49 -22.55 -19.54
C THR A 152 -0.52 -22.01 -18.54
N ASN A 153 -1.78 -22.23 -18.83
CA ASN A 153 -2.90 -22.04 -17.95
C ASN A 153 -3.27 -20.59 -17.59
N HIS A 154 -3.99 -19.93 -18.50
CA HIS A 154 -5.02 -19.02 -18.01
C HIS A 154 -5.98 -19.85 -17.14
N PRO A 155 -6.10 -19.60 -15.83
CA PRO A 155 -7.19 -20.19 -15.08
C PRO A 155 -8.47 -19.81 -15.81
N LYS A 156 -9.24 -20.81 -16.26
CA LYS A 156 -10.56 -20.56 -16.87
C LYS A 156 -11.31 -19.69 -15.88
N ALA A 157 -11.78 -18.52 -16.34
CA ALA A 157 -12.53 -17.62 -15.48
C ALA A 157 -13.62 -18.43 -14.77
N PRO A 158 -13.74 -18.35 -13.45
CA PRO A 158 -14.73 -19.14 -12.70
C PRO A 158 -16.16 -18.68 -12.96
N PHE A 159 -16.35 -17.70 -13.85
CA PHE A 159 -17.65 -17.11 -14.21
C PHE A 159 -17.77 -16.94 -15.73
N VAL A 160 -18.99 -17.08 -16.21
CA VAL A 160 -19.32 -16.85 -17.61
C VAL A 160 -19.24 -15.35 -17.88
N LEU A 161 -18.30 -14.94 -18.74
CA LEU A 161 -18.20 -13.55 -19.20
C LEU A 161 -19.42 -13.21 -20.08
N THR A 162 -20.30 -12.38 -19.58
CA THR A 162 -21.38 -11.80 -20.39
C THR A 162 -20.88 -10.53 -21.09
N ASP A 163 -21.60 -10.07 -22.11
CA ASP A 163 -21.28 -8.83 -22.83
C ASP A 163 -21.22 -7.57 -21.94
N LYS A 164 -21.74 -7.64 -20.72
CA LYS A 164 -21.79 -6.56 -19.73
C LYS A 164 -20.80 -6.74 -18.58
N THR A 165 -20.11 -7.88 -18.52
CA THR A 165 -19.15 -8.15 -17.46
C THR A 165 -17.83 -7.46 -17.79
N PRO A 166 -17.23 -6.71 -16.85
CA PRO A 166 -15.90 -6.15 -17.07
C PRO A 166 -14.91 -7.28 -17.40
N GLN A 167 -14.16 -7.10 -18.47
CA GLN A 167 -13.04 -7.98 -18.78
C GLN A 167 -11.86 -7.58 -17.89
N CYS A 168 -11.91 -8.02 -16.64
CA CYS A 168 -10.73 -7.97 -15.79
C CYS A 168 -9.69 -8.90 -16.38
N ASP A 169 -8.45 -8.45 -16.45
CA ASP A 169 -7.36 -9.28 -16.90
C ASP A 169 -7.21 -10.46 -15.94
N GLN A 170 -7.40 -11.67 -16.47
CA GLN A 170 -7.37 -12.91 -15.67
C GLN A 170 -5.97 -13.22 -15.12
N SER A 171 -4.95 -12.56 -15.66
CA SER A 171 -3.57 -12.66 -15.15
C SER A 171 -3.30 -11.75 -13.95
N THR A 172 -4.24 -10.88 -13.57
CA THR A 172 -4.11 -10.02 -12.41
C THR A 172 -4.04 -10.82 -11.11
N ARG A 173 -3.02 -10.56 -10.32
CA ARG A 173 -2.82 -11.20 -9.02
C ARG A 173 -2.50 -10.16 -7.96
N LEU A 174 -3.18 -10.28 -6.82
CA LEU A 174 -2.81 -9.61 -5.59
C LEU A 174 -2.00 -10.57 -4.72
N VAL A 175 -0.75 -10.23 -4.51
CA VAL A 175 0.17 -11.01 -3.67
C VAL A 175 0.28 -10.32 -2.30
N GLN A 176 -0.20 -10.98 -1.26
CA GLN A 176 -0.01 -10.52 0.10
C GLN A 176 1.45 -10.71 0.50
N LEU A 177 2.16 -9.61 0.76
CA LEU A 177 3.55 -9.64 1.19
C LEU A 177 3.66 -9.71 2.72
N PHE A 178 2.88 -8.86 3.39
CA PHE A 178 2.91 -8.74 4.83
C PHE A 178 1.50 -8.67 5.41
N THR A 179 1.38 -9.16 6.64
CA THR A 179 0.18 -9.00 7.46
C THR A 179 0.55 -8.86 8.92
N HIS A 180 -0.27 -8.15 9.68
CA HIS A 180 -0.07 -7.95 11.11
C HIS A 180 0.06 -9.28 11.90
N LYS A 181 -0.64 -10.34 11.46
CA LYS A 181 -0.62 -11.67 12.09
C LYS A 181 0.63 -12.51 11.78
N GLN A 182 1.56 -12.00 10.99
CA GLN A 182 2.76 -12.73 10.56
C GLN A 182 3.75 -12.93 11.72
N SER A 183 4.30 -14.15 11.85
CA SER A 183 5.37 -14.42 12.80
C SER A 183 6.64 -13.59 12.51
N LYS A 184 7.54 -13.45 13.46
CA LYS A 184 8.82 -12.76 13.22
C LYS A 184 9.64 -13.43 12.11
N SER A 185 9.65 -14.77 12.08
CA SER A 185 10.36 -15.54 11.06
C SER A 185 9.77 -15.34 9.66
N ASP A 186 8.42 -15.43 9.53
CA ASP A 186 7.77 -15.22 8.24
C ASP A 186 7.91 -13.78 7.76
N PHE A 187 7.85 -12.81 8.68
CA PHE A 187 8.11 -11.41 8.37
C PHE A 187 9.51 -11.22 7.77
N LYS A 188 10.53 -11.79 8.41
CA LYS A 188 11.91 -11.72 7.93
C LYS A 188 12.03 -12.33 6.53
N ARG A 189 11.46 -13.52 6.31
CA ARG A 189 11.46 -14.18 5.00
C ARG A 189 10.76 -13.34 3.93
N SER A 190 9.59 -12.77 4.24
CA SER A 190 8.89 -11.88 3.32
C SER A 190 9.72 -10.63 2.99
N ALA A 191 10.39 -10.04 3.98
CA ALA A 191 11.26 -8.88 3.78
C ALA A 191 12.47 -9.22 2.90
N GLN A 192 13.14 -10.33 3.15
CA GLN A 192 14.24 -10.81 2.31
C GLN A 192 13.79 -11.08 0.87
N ASN A 193 12.63 -11.71 0.69
CA ASN A 193 12.10 -12.03 -0.64
C ASN A 193 11.73 -10.77 -1.45
N ILE A 194 11.06 -9.79 -0.83
CA ILE A 194 10.69 -8.56 -1.53
C ILE A 194 11.91 -7.68 -1.82
N TYR A 195 12.87 -7.61 -0.89
CA TYR A 195 14.12 -6.87 -1.06
C TYR A 195 14.95 -7.46 -2.20
N ARG A 196 15.14 -8.80 -2.21
CA ARG A 196 15.76 -9.52 -3.33
C ARG A 196 15.04 -9.25 -4.65
N SER A 197 13.71 -9.27 -4.65
CA SER A 197 12.93 -8.98 -5.86
C SER A 197 13.16 -7.54 -6.35
N ALA A 198 13.25 -6.58 -5.43
CA ALA A 198 13.57 -5.19 -5.76
C ALA A 198 15.01 -5.04 -6.29
N MET A 199 15.97 -5.75 -5.72
CA MET A 199 17.35 -5.81 -6.24
C MET A 199 17.38 -6.39 -7.66
N TYR A 200 16.65 -7.48 -7.90
CA TYR A 200 16.60 -8.15 -9.19
C TYR A 200 16.05 -7.22 -10.29
N PHE A 201 14.97 -6.48 -10.01
CA PHE A 201 14.34 -5.59 -10.98
C PHE A 201 14.92 -4.18 -10.99
N GLY A 202 15.44 -3.69 -9.87
CA GLY A 202 15.89 -2.30 -9.68
C GLY A 202 17.20 -1.91 -10.36
N GLY A 203 17.71 -2.75 -11.25
CA GLY A 203 18.91 -2.42 -12.02
C GLY A 203 20.23 -2.71 -11.29
N TYR A 204 20.19 -3.54 -10.25
CA TYR A 204 21.40 -4.22 -9.80
C TYR A 204 21.95 -5.15 -10.89
N TYR A 205 21.32 -5.16 -12.05
CA TYR A 205 21.75 -5.87 -13.24
C TYR A 205 22.37 -4.88 -14.23
N ASP A 206 23.55 -4.41 -13.92
CA ASP A 206 24.38 -3.73 -14.91
C ASP A 206 25.30 -4.77 -15.57
N TRP A 207 24.86 -5.28 -16.73
CA TRP A 207 25.64 -6.25 -17.52
C TRP A 207 27.00 -5.72 -17.97
N ARG A 208 27.25 -4.39 -17.85
CA ARG A 208 28.49 -3.72 -18.19
C ARG A 208 29.50 -3.70 -17.05
N ASN A 209 29.05 -4.00 -15.82
CA ASN A 209 29.94 -4.05 -14.67
C ASN A 209 30.29 -5.53 -14.37
N PRO A 210 31.54 -5.99 -14.63
CA PRO A 210 31.94 -7.38 -14.40
C PRO A 210 31.92 -7.78 -12.91
N ASP A 211 32.02 -6.82 -11.99
CA ASP A 211 31.98 -7.04 -10.55
C ASP A 211 30.55 -7.10 -9.98
N HIS A 212 29.57 -7.09 -10.87
CA HIS A 212 28.18 -7.00 -10.47
C HIS A 212 27.64 -8.34 -9.97
N ILE A 213 27.14 -8.34 -8.73
CA ILE A 213 26.53 -9.52 -8.14
C ILE A 213 25.17 -9.78 -8.79
N ARG A 214 25.06 -10.86 -9.55
CA ARG A 214 23.80 -11.29 -10.14
C ARG A 214 22.88 -11.88 -9.10
N VAL A 215 21.93 -11.09 -8.63
CA VAL A 215 20.87 -11.61 -7.75
C VAL A 215 20.11 -12.71 -8.48
N PRO A 216 19.92 -13.91 -7.89
CA PRO A 216 19.22 -15.01 -8.55
C PRO A 216 17.81 -14.62 -8.97
N SER A 217 17.36 -15.15 -10.12
CA SER A 217 16.02 -14.92 -10.64
C SER A 217 14.94 -15.33 -9.64
N ILE A 218 13.79 -14.67 -9.74
CA ILE A 218 12.63 -14.98 -8.93
C ILE A 218 11.61 -15.80 -9.75
N HIS A 219 10.62 -16.37 -9.09
CA HIS A 219 9.56 -17.11 -9.76
C HIS A 219 8.80 -16.23 -10.76
N ALA A 220 8.58 -16.72 -11.98
CA ALA A 220 7.99 -15.95 -13.09
C ALA A 220 6.64 -15.30 -12.74
N LYS A 221 5.81 -15.95 -11.92
CA LYS A 221 4.51 -15.41 -11.49
C LYS A 221 4.60 -14.14 -10.65
N TYR A 222 5.80 -13.74 -10.22
CA TYR A 222 6.05 -12.52 -9.44
C TYR A 222 6.78 -11.45 -10.24
N TYR A 223 6.97 -11.64 -11.55
CA TYR A 223 7.64 -10.67 -12.42
C TYR A 223 6.81 -9.40 -12.57
N MET A 224 7.52 -8.33 -12.85
CA MET A 224 6.91 -7.04 -13.21
C MET A 224 6.23 -7.13 -14.58
N SER A 225 5.07 -6.50 -14.73
CA SER A 225 4.35 -6.40 -15.99
C SER A 225 3.54 -5.10 -16.07
N SER A 226 2.24 -5.16 -16.34
CA SER A 226 1.36 -4.01 -16.46
C SER A 226 0.77 -3.54 -15.12
N THR A 227 -0.06 -2.50 -15.12
CA THR A 227 -0.59 -1.83 -13.92
C THR A 227 -2.08 -2.12 -13.71
N PRO A 228 -2.48 -3.30 -13.17
CA PRO A 228 -3.88 -3.67 -12.95
C PRO A 228 -4.44 -3.05 -11.65
N LEU A 229 -4.33 -1.73 -11.51
CA LEU A 229 -4.80 -1.03 -10.31
C LEU A 229 -6.32 -1.12 -10.15
N ASN A 230 -7.08 -1.00 -11.24
CA ASN A 230 -8.54 -1.05 -11.19
C ASN A 230 -9.06 -2.41 -10.73
N GLU A 231 -8.51 -3.50 -11.26
CA GLU A 231 -8.80 -4.86 -10.84
C GLU A 231 -8.44 -5.08 -9.36
N SER A 232 -7.33 -4.49 -8.94
CA SER A 232 -6.88 -4.54 -7.55
C SER A 232 -7.84 -3.81 -6.62
N LEU A 233 -8.36 -2.66 -7.01
CA LEU A 233 -9.37 -1.92 -6.25
C LEU A 233 -10.72 -2.67 -6.19
N ILE A 234 -11.11 -3.38 -7.26
CA ILE A 234 -12.29 -4.26 -7.22
C ILE A 234 -12.09 -5.38 -6.18
N ALA A 235 -10.93 -6.01 -6.17
CA ALA A 235 -10.61 -7.06 -5.20
C ALA A 235 -10.52 -6.53 -3.75
N MET A 236 -10.20 -5.23 -3.57
CA MET A 236 -10.17 -4.59 -2.25
C MET A 236 -11.53 -4.61 -1.57
N ASP A 237 -12.65 -4.69 -2.27
CA ASP A 237 -13.97 -4.81 -1.65
C ASP A 237 -14.06 -6.01 -0.70
N THR A 238 -13.61 -7.17 -1.16
CA THR A 238 -13.58 -8.39 -0.34
C THR A 238 -12.50 -8.34 0.75
N ILE A 239 -11.32 -7.81 0.42
CA ILE A 239 -10.19 -7.73 1.34
C ILE A 239 -10.50 -6.80 2.51
N LEU A 240 -11.10 -5.63 2.24
CA LEU A 240 -11.49 -4.66 3.26
C LEU A 240 -12.55 -5.19 4.19
N ALA A 241 -13.57 -5.89 3.66
CA ALA A 241 -14.59 -6.52 4.46
C ALA A 241 -13.97 -7.51 5.46
N LYS A 242 -13.08 -8.38 4.98
CA LYS A 242 -12.36 -9.34 5.81
C LYS A 242 -11.43 -8.66 6.81
N PHE A 243 -10.64 -7.67 6.37
CA PHE A 243 -9.71 -6.94 7.23
C PHE A 243 -10.43 -6.26 8.40
N LYS A 244 -11.54 -5.56 8.12
CA LYS A 244 -12.34 -4.89 9.17
C LYS A 244 -12.96 -5.89 10.14
N SER A 245 -13.42 -7.03 9.66
CA SER A 245 -13.94 -8.13 10.51
C SER A 245 -12.84 -8.72 11.39
N ASP A 246 -11.67 -9.03 10.80
CA ASP A 246 -10.56 -9.70 11.47
C ASP A 246 -9.92 -8.85 12.59
N TYR A 247 -9.85 -7.53 12.38
CA TYR A 247 -9.16 -6.60 13.29
C TYR A 247 -10.08 -5.63 14.00
N LYS A 248 -11.39 -5.68 13.76
CA LYS A 248 -12.42 -4.80 14.36
C LYS A 248 -12.03 -3.31 14.26
N THR A 249 -11.54 -2.92 13.07
CA THR A 249 -11.07 -1.54 12.84
C THR A 249 -12.21 -0.61 12.47
N ASP A 250 -12.28 0.57 13.11
CA ASP A 250 -13.26 1.62 12.80
C ASP A 250 -12.90 2.37 11.52
N LYS A 251 -11.63 2.71 11.38
CA LYS A 251 -11.08 3.42 10.23
C LYS A 251 -9.95 2.63 9.61
N VAL A 252 -9.90 2.61 8.29
CA VAL A 252 -8.79 2.01 7.53
C VAL A 252 -8.23 3.03 6.58
N ALA A 253 -6.90 3.17 6.56
CA ALA A 253 -6.20 3.92 5.54
C ALA A 253 -5.76 2.96 4.43
N LEU A 254 -6.17 3.25 3.20
CA LEU A 254 -5.70 2.57 1.98
C LEU A 254 -4.63 3.45 1.33
N VAL A 255 -3.41 2.96 1.30
CA VAL A 255 -2.25 3.65 0.75
C VAL A 255 -1.82 2.96 -0.53
N THR A 256 -1.82 3.69 -1.64
CA THR A 256 -1.40 3.18 -2.96
C THR A 256 -0.07 3.82 -3.36
N LEU A 257 0.89 3.00 -3.78
CA LEU A 257 2.21 3.40 -4.25
C LEU A 257 2.34 2.97 -5.72
N THR A 258 2.40 3.92 -6.65
CA THR A 258 2.47 3.67 -8.11
C THR A 258 3.30 4.74 -8.81
N ASP A 259 3.77 4.46 -10.00
CA ASP A 259 4.40 5.43 -10.91
C ASP A 259 3.66 5.54 -12.26
N GLY A 260 2.49 4.89 -12.34
CA GLY A 260 1.73 4.80 -13.57
C GLY A 260 0.22 4.99 -13.40
N SER A 261 -0.44 5.22 -14.53
CA SER A 261 -1.89 5.18 -14.60
C SER A 261 -2.40 3.75 -14.63
N ALA A 262 -3.59 3.52 -14.08
CA ALA A 262 -4.24 2.22 -14.15
C ALA A 262 -4.45 1.78 -15.60
N ASN A 263 -4.29 0.48 -15.86
CA ASN A 263 -4.68 -0.10 -17.15
C ASN A 263 -6.18 0.14 -17.41
N SER A 264 -6.52 0.34 -18.67
CA SER A 264 -7.94 0.41 -19.07
C SER A 264 -8.57 -0.98 -18.91
N VAL A 265 -9.74 -1.00 -18.28
CA VAL A 265 -10.58 -2.19 -18.22
C VAL A 265 -11.62 -2.09 -19.34
N SER A 266 -11.66 -3.07 -20.23
CA SER A 266 -12.58 -3.09 -21.38
C SER A 266 -13.70 -4.11 -21.19
N THR A 267 -14.75 -4.01 -22.01
CA THR A 267 -15.76 -5.08 -22.17
C THR A 267 -15.60 -5.72 -23.55
N LYS A 268 -16.19 -6.91 -23.78
CA LYS A 268 -16.16 -7.58 -25.08
C LYS A 268 -16.69 -6.72 -26.24
N LYS A 269 -17.58 -5.76 -25.97
CA LYS A 269 -18.23 -4.88 -26.96
C LYS A 269 -17.66 -3.48 -27.06
N GLY A 270 -16.53 -3.20 -26.45
CA GLY A 270 -15.88 -1.89 -26.59
C GLY A 270 -15.66 -1.14 -25.27
N SER A 271 -15.45 0.17 -25.38
CA SER A 271 -14.96 1.03 -24.28
C SER A 271 -16.02 1.50 -23.28
N ARG A 272 -17.27 1.04 -23.42
CA ARG A 272 -18.36 1.42 -22.50
C ARG A 272 -18.59 0.32 -21.49
N MET A 273 -18.40 0.61 -20.23
CA MET A 273 -18.60 -0.32 -19.14
C MET A 273 -19.49 0.31 -18.06
N ALA A 274 -20.54 -0.43 -17.67
CA ALA A 274 -21.32 -0.06 -16.50
C ALA A 274 -20.94 -0.97 -15.33
N ILE A 275 -20.33 -0.40 -14.31
CA ILE A 275 -20.01 -1.12 -13.07
C ILE A 275 -21.12 -0.85 -12.07
N LYS A 276 -21.72 -1.91 -11.54
CA LYS A 276 -22.68 -1.80 -10.44
C LYS A 276 -21.89 -1.68 -9.12
N LEU A 277 -21.88 -0.49 -8.56
CA LEU A 277 -21.30 -0.21 -7.28
C LEU A 277 -22.44 0.04 -6.27
N GLY A 278 -22.69 -0.94 -5.41
CA GLY A 278 -23.89 -0.94 -4.56
C GLY A 278 -25.17 -1.03 -5.40
N ASN A 279 -26.10 -0.10 -5.19
CA ASN A 279 -27.37 -0.04 -5.93
C ASN A 279 -27.34 0.88 -7.18
N LYS A 280 -26.19 1.48 -7.49
CA LYS A 280 -26.05 2.39 -8.64
C LYS A 280 -25.14 1.79 -9.70
N TYR A 281 -25.50 2.05 -10.95
CA TYR A 281 -24.63 1.77 -12.09
C TYR A 281 -23.82 3.02 -12.41
N HIS A 282 -22.51 2.87 -12.51
CA HIS A 282 -21.59 3.89 -12.97
C HIS A 282 -21.13 3.53 -14.38
N LEU A 283 -21.47 4.40 -15.34
CA LEU A 283 -21.02 4.24 -16.71
C LEU A 283 -19.58 4.74 -16.80
N CYS A 284 -18.67 3.86 -17.15
CA CYS A 284 -17.27 4.17 -17.38
C CYS A 284 -17.05 4.12 -18.90
N GLU A 285 -17.06 5.27 -19.56
CA GLU A 285 -16.64 5.41 -20.94
C GLU A 285 -15.15 5.76 -20.98
N TYR A 286 -14.38 4.97 -21.68
CA TYR A 286 -13.00 5.34 -21.98
C TYR A 286 -13.02 6.35 -23.14
N ARG A 287 -12.94 7.63 -22.81
CA ARG A 287 -12.71 8.71 -23.79
C ARG A 287 -11.33 9.29 -23.56
N TRP A 288 -10.49 9.21 -24.55
CA TRP A 288 -9.09 9.65 -24.55
C TRP A 288 -8.86 11.13 -24.19
N ARG A 289 -9.88 11.95 -24.04
CA ARG A 289 -9.71 13.41 -23.96
C ARG A 289 -10.48 14.20 -22.89
N ASP A 290 -11.45 13.65 -22.18
CA ASP A 290 -12.35 14.54 -21.41
C ASP A 290 -12.79 14.13 -20.02
N GLU A 291 -12.36 13.02 -19.45
CA GLU A 291 -12.94 12.62 -18.16
C GLU A 291 -11.97 12.74 -16.99
N LYS A 292 -12.18 13.79 -16.18
CA LYS A 292 -11.57 13.98 -14.86
C LYS A 292 -11.97 12.88 -13.84
N LYS A 293 -12.88 11.97 -14.22
CA LYS A 293 -13.40 10.90 -13.34
C LYS A 293 -13.37 9.58 -14.09
N ASP A 294 -12.21 8.94 -14.03
CA ASP A 294 -12.01 7.61 -14.58
C ASP A 294 -12.59 6.50 -13.68
N LEU A 295 -12.40 5.25 -14.08
CA LEU A 295 -12.86 4.10 -13.31
C LEU A 295 -12.21 4.05 -11.91
N THR A 296 -10.94 4.41 -11.81
CA THR A 296 -10.20 4.46 -10.53
C THR A 296 -10.88 5.42 -9.56
N TYR A 297 -11.28 6.61 -10.02
CA TYR A 297 -12.03 7.58 -9.23
C TYR A 297 -13.33 6.98 -8.65
N HIS A 298 -14.13 6.33 -9.51
CA HIS A 298 -15.41 5.76 -9.08
C HIS A 298 -15.26 4.58 -8.11
N LEU A 299 -14.25 3.74 -8.31
CA LEU A 299 -13.94 2.63 -7.40
C LEU A 299 -13.50 3.14 -6.02
N LEU A 300 -12.63 4.14 -5.99
CA LEU A 300 -12.19 4.77 -4.73
C LEU A 300 -13.37 5.40 -3.98
N GLU A 301 -14.22 6.17 -4.66
CA GLU A 301 -15.41 6.77 -4.06
C GLU A 301 -16.37 5.72 -3.49
N TYR A 302 -16.57 4.60 -4.20
CA TYR A 302 -17.36 3.50 -3.69
C TYR A 302 -16.77 2.90 -2.42
N LEU A 303 -15.48 2.56 -2.44
CA LEU A 303 -14.79 1.95 -1.30
C LEU A 303 -14.77 2.90 -0.08
N LYS A 304 -14.52 4.20 -0.31
CA LYS A 304 -14.58 5.23 0.74
C LYS A 304 -15.94 5.27 1.42
N LYS A 305 -17.01 5.32 0.64
CA LYS A 305 -18.38 5.36 1.18
C LYS A 305 -18.77 4.10 1.91
N LYS A 306 -18.43 2.92 1.36
CA LYS A 306 -18.82 1.63 1.93
C LYS A 306 -18.07 1.32 3.23
N TYR A 307 -16.77 1.60 3.25
CA TYR A 307 -15.89 1.19 4.36
C TYR A 307 -15.43 2.34 5.26
N ARG A 308 -15.82 3.58 4.98
CA ARG A 308 -15.31 4.78 5.66
C ARG A 308 -13.78 4.84 5.61
N LEU A 309 -13.23 4.60 4.40
CA LEU A 309 -11.80 4.63 4.18
C LEU A 309 -11.25 6.04 4.17
N GLN A 310 -9.98 6.15 4.54
CA GLN A 310 -9.10 7.23 4.14
C GLN A 310 -8.19 6.70 3.03
N THR A 311 -8.14 7.39 1.90
CA THR A 311 -7.37 6.94 0.72
C THR A 311 -6.23 7.89 0.43
N ILE A 312 -5.02 7.37 0.35
CA ILE A 312 -3.81 8.13 0.10
C ILE A 312 -3.09 7.49 -1.09
N GLY A 313 -2.81 8.27 -2.12
CA GLY A 313 -2.03 7.82 -3.25
C GLY A 313 -0.67 8.50 -3.32
N PHE A 314 0.34 7.77 -3.75
CA PHE A 314 1.67 8.29 -4.06
C PHE A 314 2.02 7.93 -5.50
N PHE A 315 2.31 8.95 -6.29
CA PHE A 315 2.85 8.82 -7.64
C PHE A 315 4.33 9.15 -7.61
N LEU A 316 5.14 8.16 -7.93
CA LEU A 316 6.59 8.25 -7.79
C LEU A 316 7.23 8.80 -9.06
N VAL A 317 8.02 9.86 -8.93
CA VAL A 317 8.72 10.49 -10.03
C VAL A 317 10.16 10.86 -9.65
N LYS A 318 11.09 10.72 -10.56
CA LYS A 318 12.49 11.16 -10.32
C LYS A 318 12.67 12.64 -10.50
N LYS A 319 11.95 13.21 -11.47
CA LYS A 319 12.09 14.62 -11.87
C LYS A 319 10.73 15.22 -12.17
N TYR A 320 10.57 16.51 -11.89
CA TYR A 320 9.37 17.27 -12.25
C TYR A 320 8.94 17.11 -13.72
N GLN A 321 9.90 16.94 -14.63
CA GLN A 321 9.61 16.75 -16.05
C GLN A 321 8.76 15.51 -16.34
N GLU A 322 8.88 14.45 -15.56
CA GLU A 322 8.07 13.23 -15.71
C GLU A 322 6.59 13.50 -15.39
N LEU A 323 6.30 14.44 -14.47
CA LEU A 323 4.94 14.87 -14.14
C LEU A 323 4.24 15.56 -15.31
N ARG A 324 4.97 16.17 -16.22
CA ARG A 324 4.41 16.89 -17.37
C ARG A 324 3.56 16.00 -18.27
N TYR A 325 3.88 14.71 -18.33
CA TYR A 325 3.14 13.72 -19.14
C TYR A 325 2.00 13.06 -18.38
N SER A 326 2.07 13.04 -17.06
CA SER A 326 1.12 12.34 -16.18
C SER A 326 0.13 13.28 -15.51
N PHE A 327 0.48 14.55 -15.37
CA PHE A 327 -0.26 15.55 -14.62
C PHE A 327 -0.80 16.63 -15.56
N HIS A 328 -2.13 16.73 -15.66
CA HIS A 328 -2.78 17.80 -16.43
C HIS A 328 -2.75 19.12 -15.65
N VAL A 329 -1.55 19.63 -15.34
CA VAL A 329 -1.42 20.98 -14.79
C VAL A 329 -1.76 21.98 -15.88
N PRO A 330 -2.77 22.84 -15.70
CA PRO A 330 -2.98 23.93 -16.63
C PRO A 330 -1.68 24.74 -16.78
N TYR A 331 -1.27 25.04 -18.00
CA TYR A 331 -0.03 25.74 -18.36
C TYR A 331 0.28 26.97 -17.48
N LYS A 332 -0.77 27.70 -17.07
CA LYS A 332 -0.66 28.87 -16.19
C LYS A 332 -0.20 28.55 -14.75
N LYS A 333 -0.28 27.29 -14.32
CA LYS A 333 0.14 26.85 -12.96
C LYS A 333 1.43 26.02 -12.97
N GLU A 334 2.02 25.77 -14.13
CA GLU A 334 3.20 24.90 -14.26
C GLU A 334 4.41 25.44 -13.47
N ALA A 335 4.67 26.76 -13.54
CA ALA A 335 5.76 27.37 -12.82
C ALA A 335 5.61 27.27 -11.29
N LEU A 336 4.39 27.43 -10.79
CA LEU A 336 4.06 27.26 -9.36
C LEU A 336 4.24 25.81 -8.93
N ALA A 337 3.71 24.86 -9.68
CA ALA A 337 3.84 23.43 -9.40
C ALA A 337 5.29 22.98 -9.38
N ARG A 338 6.09 23.45 -10.36
CA ARG A 338 7.54 23.20 -10.40
C ARG A 338 8.27 23.78 -9.20
N SER A 339 7.93 25.00 -8.80
CA SER A 339 8.51 25.63 -7.59
C SER A 339 8.16 24.85 -6.33
N MET A 340 6.90 24.43 -6.19
CA MET A 340 6.45 23.61 -5.05
C MET A 340 7.18 22.26 -4.99
N PHE A 341 7.30 21.58 -6.14
CA PHE A 341 8.02 20.30 -6.22
C PHE A 341 9.49 20.45 -5.84
N ASN A 342 10.17 21.47 -6.38
CA ASN A 342 11.59 21.70 -6.10
C ASN A 342 11.83 22.01 -4.61
N LYS A 343 10.92 22.76 -3.98
CA LYS A 343 11.02 23.18 -2.56
C LYS A 343 10.62 22.03 -1.62
N ASN A 344 9.47 21.44 -1.85
CA ASN A 344 8.85 20.51 -0.90
C ASN A 344 9.13 19.06 -1.24
N LYS A 345 9.60 18.76 -2.47
CA LYS A 345 9.77 17.41 -3.04
C LYS A 345 8.46 16.66 -3.26
N PHE A 346 7.32 17.32 -3.15
CA PHE A 346 6.01 16.75 -3.47
C PHE A 346 5.01 17.83 -3.89
N ILE A 347 3.96 17.38 -4.59
CA ILE A 347 2.78 18.18 -4.93
C ILE A 347 1.55 17.38 -4.50
N PRO A 348 0.66 17.95 -3.67
CA PRO A 348 -0.61 17.31 -3.32
C PRO A 348 -1.66 17.56 -4.42
N ASP A 349 -2.47 16.56 -4.72
CA ASP A 349 -3.63 16.63 -5.60
C ASP A 349 -4.84 15.99 -4.93
N TYR A 350 -5.99 16.67 -5.01
CA TYR A 350 -7.25 16.25 -4.40
C TYR A 350 -8.31 15.91 -5.47
N SER A 351 -7.93 15.85 -6.75
CA SER A 351 -8.84 15.65 -7.87
C SER A 351 -8.94 14.20 -8.39
N THR A 352 -8.06 13.32 -7.90
CA THR A 352 -7.86 11.97 -8.43
C THR A 352 -8.79 10.88 -7.85
N GLY A 353 -9.74 11.25 -7.00
CA GLY A 353 -10.58 10.30 -6.27
C GLY A 353 -9.99 9.81 -4.95
N TYR A 354 -8.69 9.96 -4.73
CA TYR A 354 -8.08 9.83 -3.42
C TYR A 354 -8.45 11.02 -2.52
N ASP A 355 -8.42 10.83 -1.20
CA ASP A 355 -8.55 11.97 -0.28
C ASP A 355 -7.37 12.91 -0.42
N VAL A 356 -6.19 12.36 -0.67
CA VAL A 356 -5.00 13.09 -1.11
C VAL A 356 -4.13 12.20 -1.98
N TYR A 357 -3.62 12.75 -3.06
CA TYR A 357 -2.68 12.11 -3.97
C TYR A 357 -1.40 12.94 -4.02
N PHE A 358 -0.28 12.33 -3.75
CA PHE A 358 1.01 13.00 -3.73
C PHE A 358 1.84 12.60 -4.95
N TYR A 359 2.30 13.57 -5.70
CA TYR A 359 3.38 13.38 -6.66
C TYR A 359 4.70 13.63 -5.93
N VAL A 360 5.54 12.59 -5.80
CA VAL A 360 6.73 12.56 -4.93
C VAL A 360 7.97 12.15 -5.71
#